data_940131a899b409d7e859e1b10768c9e7
#
_entry.id   940131a899b409d7e859e1b10768c9e7
#
_cell.length_a   1.000
_cell.length_b   1.000
_cell.length_c   1.000
_cell.angle_alpha   90.00
_cell.angle_beta   90.00
_cell.angle_gamma   90.00
#
_symmetry.space_group_name_H-M   'P 1'
#
loop_
_entity.id
_entity.type
_entity.pdbx_description
1 polymer ?
#
loop_
_entity_poly.entity_id
_entity_poly.type
_entity_poly.pdbx_seq_one_letter_code
_entity_poly.pdbx_strand_id
1 'polypeptide(L)'
;AAGYIAPRHLKAMKETGGTLHAAYDVNDSVGIMDSHFPDAAFFTEFEQFDAHVHGLRTGGTGIDYVGICSPNYLHKSHMGFSLRAGADAICEKPLVLNPSDIDDLEKLEAETGKRIHSILQLRLHHSIIALKEKIANGPKDKIYDVDLGYFTSRGAWYHASWKGFDQKSGGIATNIGVHFYDMLSFVFGPMKENIVHHRGTDAAAGYLEFAQARVRWVLSINRDHLPAHTPAGQTTHRSITVEGEEIEFSGGFTDLHTASYQNVLDGGGYGLDIVRPSIEVVSHIRTAPIEPGRGEQHPDIAKVLAG
;
A
#
# COMPACT_ATOMS: atom_id res chain seq x y z
N ALA A 1 -5.20 16.15 0.81
CA ALA A 1 -4.78 16.41 2.21
C ALA A 1 -5.88 16.11 3.22
N ALA A 2 -7.15 16.06 2.83
CA ALA A 2 -8.29 15.86 3.74
C ALA A 2 -8.83 14.42 3.78
N GLY A 3 -8.24 13.49 3.03
CA GLY A 3 -8.68 12.10 2.95
C GLY A 3 -8.37 11.29 4.23
N TYR A 4 -8.95 10.08 4.32
CA TYR A 4 -8.85 9.18 5.48
C TYR A 4 -7.40 8.93 5.97
N ILE A 5 -6.45 8.80 5.05
CA ILE A 5 -5.05 8.50 5.39
C ILE A 5 -4.20 9.77 5.65
N ALA A 6 -4.64 10.93 5.16
CA ALA A 6 -3.91 12.18 5.26
C ALA A 6 -3.48 12.56 6.69
N PRO A 7 -4.31 12.40 7.75
CA PRO A 7 -3.88 12.72 9.12
C PRO A 7 -2.64 11.96 9.57
N ARG A 8 -2.42 10.73 9.06
CA ARG A 8 -1.23 9.95 9.39
C ARG A 8 0.03 10.53 8.74
N HIS A 9 -0.08 11.02 7.50
CA HIS A 9 1.01 11.73 6.83
C HIS A 9 1.31 13.06 7.50
N LEU A 10 0.28 13.85 7.81
CA LEU A 10 0.45 15.13 8.51
C LEU A 10 1.10 14.95 9.89
N LYS A 11 0.65 13.93 10.65
CA LYS A 11 1.31 13.55 11.92
C LYS A 11 2.77 13.19 11.70
N ALA A 12 3.07 12.32 10.73
CA ALA A 12 4.42 11.89 10.42
C ALA A 12 5.33 13.07 10.05
N MET A 13 4.88 13.96 9.15
CA MET A 13 5.61 15.19 8.81
C MET A 13 5.93 16.03 10.04
N LYS A 14 4.94 16.24 10.92
CA LYS A 14 5.11 17.04 12.15
C LYS A 14 6.09 16.39 13.11
N GLU A 15 5.98 15.08 13.34
CA GLU A 15 6.82 14.35 14.29
C GLU A 15 8.27 14.20 13.81
N THR A 16 8.51 14.23 12.51
CA THR A 16 9.85 14.22 11.91
C THR A 16 10.44 15.61 11.69
N GLY A 17 9.78 16.66 12.21
CA GLY A 17 10.28 18.04 12.15
C GLY A 17 10.04 18.75 10.82
N GLY A 18 9.17 18.20 9.96
CA GLY A 18 8.84 18.80 8.68
C GLY A 18 7.93 20.03 8.82
N THR A 19 8.06 20.95 7.88
CA THR A 19 7.16 22.10 7.70
C THR A 19 6.30 21.87 6.47
N LEU A 20 4.99 22.01 6.59
CA LEU A 20 4.07 21.93 5.45
C LEU A 20 3.83 23.33 4.89
N HIS A 21 4.31 23.60 3.68
CA HIS A 21 4.12 24.88 2.99
C HIS A 21 2.78 24.98 2.31
N ALA A 22 2.33 23.91 1.66
CA ALA A 22 1.09 23.89 0.91
C ALA A 22 0.44 22.50 0.93
N ALA A 23 -0.88 22.47 0.85
CA ALA A 23 -1.67 21.26 0.74
C ALA A 23 -2.77 21.42 -0.32
N TYR A 24 -3.11 20.30 -0.97
CA TYR A 24 -4.16 20.21 -1.95
C TYR A 24 -5.13 19.08 -1.62
N ASP A 25 -6.42 19.35 -1.71
CA ASP A 25 -7.47 18.32 -1.74
C ASP A 25 -8.67 18.88 -2.51
N VAL A 26 -9.36 18.04 -3.27
CA VAL A 26 -10.60 18.44 -4.00
C VAL A 26 -11.75 18.80 -3.06
N ASN A 27 -11.65 18.44 -1.78
CA ASN A 27 -12.62 18.79 -0.74
C ASN A 27 -12.00 19.84 0.17
N ASP A 28 -12.81 20.78 0.62
CA ASP A 28 -12.45 21.87 1.53
C ASP A 28 -12.48 21.49 3.02
N SER A 29 -12.25 20.23 3.35
CA SER A 29 -12.25 19.74 4.74
C SER A 29 -11.02 20.23 5.52
N VAL A 30 -10.93 21.55 5.69
CA VAL A 30 -9.75 22.25 6.23
C VAL A 30 -9.49 22.02 7.71
N GLY A 31 -10.47 21.53 8.49
CA GLY A 31 -10.30 21.29 9.92
C GLY A 31 -9.18 20.28 10.26
N ILE A 32 -8.80 19.43 9.32
CA ILE A 32 -7.63 18.55 9.47
C ILE A 32 -6.33 19.39 9.41
N MET A 33 -6.30 20.40 8.54
CA MET A 33 -5.15 21.29 8.41
C MET A 33 -4.95 22.12 9.68
N ASP A 34 -6.04 22.67 10.23
CA ASP A 34 -6.00 23.45 11.48
C ASP A 34 -5.41 22.64 12.65
N SER A 35 -5.67 21.34 12.67
CA SER A 35 -5.19 20.46 13.73
C SER A 35 -3.69 20.11 13.63
N HIS A 36 -3.10 20.23 12.45
CA HIS A 36 -1.72 19.81 12.19
C HIS A 36 -0.81 20.96 11.75
N PHE A 37 -1.23 21.71 10.74
CA PHE A 37 -0.44 22.77 10.09
C PHE A 37 -1.36 23.95 9.72
N PRO A 38 -1.81 24.77 10.69
CA PRO A 38 -2.78 25.84 10.45
C PRO A 38 -2.26 26.95 9.53
N ASP A 39 -0.94 27.10 9.45
CA ASP A 39 -0.30 28.14 8.62
C ASP A 39 -0.02 27.69 7.19
N ALA A 40 -0.28 26.44 6.83
CA ALA A 40 -0.06 25.93 5.49
C ALA A 40 -1.09 26.49 4.49
N ALA A 41 -0.63 26.89 3.31
CA ALA A 41 -1.54 27.29 2.23
C ALA A 41 -2.37 26.07 1.76
N PHE A 42 -3.68 26.26 1.58
CA PHE A 42 -4.59 25.18 1.18
C PHE A 42 -5.31 25.53 -0.13
N PHE A 43 -5.40 24.53 -1.01
CA PHE A 43 -5.97 24.66 -2.34
C PHE A 43 -6.98 23.55 -2.61
N THR A 44 -8.08 23.87 -3.28
CA THR A 44 -9.06 22.91 -3.79
C THR A 44 -8.93 22.66 -5.30
N GLU A 45 -8.13 23.47 -5.98
CA GLU A 45 -7.83 23.36 -7.42
C GLU A 45 -6.35 23.04 -7.60
N PHE A 46 -6.06 21.97 -8.38
CA PHE A 46 -4.70 21.51 -8.57
C PHE A 46 -3.82 22.53 -9.29
N GLU A 47 -4.38 23.26 -10.24
CA GLU A 47 -3.69 24.27 -11.02
C GLU A 47 -3.21 25.46 -10.15
N GLN A 48 -4.00 25.84 -9.15
CA GLN A 48 -3.61 26.87 -8.18
C GLN A 48 -2.52 26.36 -7.23
N PHE A 49 -2.63 25.10 -6.80
CA PHE A 49 -1.60 24.43 -6.00
C PHE A 49 -0.27 24.36 -6.77
N ASP A 50 -0.30 23.94 -8.05
CA ASP A 50 0.89 23.87 -8.92
C ASP A 50 1.53 25.25 -9.10
N ALA A 51 0.73 26.26 -9.41
CA ALA A 51 1.20 27.63 -9.54
C ALA A 51 1.86 28.16 -8.25
N HIS A 52 1.29 27.84 -7.09
CA HIS A 52 1.84 28.22 -5.79
C HIS A 52 3.19 27.52 -5.53
N VAL A 53 3.28 26.21 -5.76
CA VAL A 53 4.54 25.43 -5.60
C VAL A 53 5.62 25.95 -6.55
N HIS A 54 5.24 26.27 -7.80
CA HIS A 54 6.17 26.91 -8.74
C HIS A 54 6.65 28.27 -8.24
N GLY A 55 5.75 29.08 -7.65
CA GLY A 55 6.09 30.38 -7.03
C GLY A 55 7.05 30.24 -5.87
N LEU A 56 6.87 29.27 -4.98
CA LEU A 56 7.81 28.99 -3.90
C LEU A 56 9.20 28.66 -4.44
N ARG A 57 9.28 27.78 -5.42
CA ARG A 57 10.53 27.38 -6.05
C ARG A 57 11.27 28.57 -6.71
N THR A 58 10.57 29.38 -7.46
CA THR A 58 11.17 30.56 -8.13
C THR A 58 11.53 31.67 -7.16
N GLY A 59 10.83 31.75 -6.03
CA GLY A 59 11.12 32.65 -4.90
C GLY A 59 12.28 32.20 -4.01
N GLY A 60 12.91 31.04 -4.33
CA GLY A 60 14.06 30.49 -3.57
C GLY A 60 13.68 29.62 -2.37
N THR A 61 12.39 29.38 -2.14
CA THR A 61 11.92 28.40 -1.14
C THR A 61 11.72 27.06 -1.84
N GLY A 62 12.69 26.16 -1.71
CA GLY A 62 12.58 24.82 -2.27
C GLY A 62 11.57 23.97 -1.51
N ILE A 63 10.94 23.02 -2.20
CA ILE A 63 10.17 21.95 -1.58
C ILE A 63 11.03 20.69 -1.64
N ASP A 64 11.29 20.07 -0.50
CA ASP A 64 12.11 18.85 -0.43
C ASP A 64 11.29 17.61 -0.80
N TYR A 65 10.05 17.54 -0.29
CA TYR A 65 9.17 16.38 -0.45
C TYR A 65 7.74 16.76 -0.77
N VAL A 66 7.06 15.92 -1.56
CA VAL A 66 5.60 15.94 -1.72
C VAL A 66 5.01 14.64 -1.16
N GLY A 67 4.20 14.75 -0.10
CA GLY A 67 3.42 13.63 0.44
C GLY A 67 2.17 13.36 -0.40
N ILE A 68 2.04 12.16 -0.96
CA ILE A 68 0.96 11.79 -1.88
C ILE A 68 0.06 10.75 -1.23
N CYS A 69 -1.16 11.13 -0.91
CA CYS A 69 -2.21 10.29 -0.32
C CYS A 69 -3.55 10.44 -1.06
N SER A 70 -3.48 10.71 -2.33
CA SER A 70 -4.61 10.80 -3.27
C SER A 70 -5.18 9.41 -3.63
N PRO A 71 -6.26 9.31 -4.40
CA PRO A 71 -6.72 8.04 -4.97
C PRO A 71 -5.65 7.36 -5.83
N ASN A 72 -5.58 6.01 -5.78
CA ASN A 72 -4.53 5.20 -6.41
C ASN A 72 -4.22 5.57 -7.87
N TYR A 73 -5.24 5.81 -8.69
CA TYR A 73 -5.08 6.13 -10.12
C TYR A 73 -4.44 7.50 -10.39
N LEU A 74 -4.32 8.36 -9.38
CA LEU A 74 -3.68 9.67 -9.47
C LEU A 74 -2.23 9.66 -9.02
N HIS A 75 -1.76 8.60 -8.36
CA HIS A 75 -0.42 8.54 -7.79
C HIS A 75 0.67 8.82 -8.83
N LYS A 76 0.61 8.16 -10.01
CA LYS A 76 1.59 8.39 -11.09
C LYS A 76 1.69 9.85 -11.48
N SER A 77 0.54 10.52 -11.69
CA SER A 77 0.51 11.93 -12.09
C SER A 77 1.09 12.84 -11.01
N HIS A 78 0.74 12.58 -9.75
CA HIS A 78 1.20 13.39 -8.63
C HIS A 78 2.69 13.14 -8.31
N MET A 79 3.20 11.92 -8.45
CA MET A 79 4.63 11.66 -8.38
C MET A 79 5.39 12.38 -9.50
N GLY A 80 4.87 12.32 -10.74
CA GLY A 80 5.44 13.06 -11.85
C GLY A 80 5.44 14.58 -11.64
N PHE A 81 4.40 15.12 -11.01
CA PHE A 81 4.38 16.52 -10.57
C PHE A 81 5.52 16.78 -9.57
N SER A 82 5.63 15.97 -8.52
CA SER A 82 6.65 16.13 -7.47
C SER A 82 8.06 16.22 -8.06
N LEU A 83 8.44 15.24 -8.88
CA LEU A 83 9.77 15.17 -9.48
C LEU A 83 10.07 16.39 -10.36
N ARG A 84 9.11 16.81 -11.21
CA ARG A 84 9.26 18.03 -12.05
C ARG A 84 9.29 19.31 -11.25
N ALA A 85 8.61 19.36 -10.10
CA ALA A 85 8.71 20.47 -9.16
C ALA A 85 10.07 20.53 -8.42
N GLY A 86 10.92 19.53 -8.59
CA GLY A 86 12.24 19.45 -7.95
C GLY A 86 12.19 18.88 -6.54
N ALA A 87 11.13 18.14 -6.19
CA ALA A 87 10.91 17.51 -4.90
C ALA A 87 10.90 15.99 -5.01
N ASP A 88 11.37 15.29 -3.99
CA ASP A 88 11.16 13.85 -3.87
C ASP A 88 9.69 13.55 -3.52
N ALA A 89 9.20 12.38 -3.91
CA ALA A 89 7.83 11.96 -3.62
C ALA A 89 7.80 10.92 -2.49
N ILE A 90 6.90 11.09 -1.51
CA ILE A 90 6.54 10.07 -0.53
C ILE A 90 5.08 9.68 -0.81
N CYS A 91 4.86 8.49 -1.37
CA CYS A 91 3.57 8.10 -1.92
C CYS A 91 2.97 6.91 -1.18
N GLU A 92 1.66 6.99 -0.93
CA GLU A 92 0.87 5.87 -0.43
C GLU A 92 0.86 4.68 -1.40
N LYS A 93 0.59 3.52 -0.83
CA LYS A 93 0.41 2.29 -1.59
C LYS A 93 -1.06 2.14 -2.09
N PRO A 94 -1.29 1.42 -3.19
CA PRO A 94 -0.29 0.93 -4.15
C PRO A 94 0.39 2.10 -4.84
N LEU A 95 1.69 1.97 -5.09
CA LEU A 95 2.43 3.09 -5.70
C LEU A 95 1.86 3.46 -7.07
N VAL A 96 1.57 2.45 -7.89
CA VAL A 96 0.91 2.55 -9.19
C VAL A 96 -0.02 1.37 -9.41
N LEU A 97 -0.78 1.40 -10.51
CA LEU A 97 -1.71 0.31 -10.87
C LEU A 97 -1.12 -0.68 -11.88
N ASN A 98 -0.13 -0.29 -12.66
CA ASN A 98 0.46 -1.13 -13.69
C ASN A 98 2.00 -1.10 -13.62
N PRO A 99 2.68 -2.22 -13.94
CA PRO A 99 4.14 -2.26 -13.96
C PRO A 99 4.77 -1.25 -14.94
N SER A 100 4.17 -1.02 -16.10
CA SER A 100 4.64 -0.03 -17.08
C SER A 100 4.68 1.42 -16.55
N ASP A 101 3.87 1.73 -15.53
CA ASP A 101 3.91 3.03 -14.88
C ASP A 101 5.21 3.23 -14.09
N ILE A 102 5.80 2.13 -13.59
CA ILE A 102 7.12 2.15 -12.93
C ILE A 102 8.21 2.49 -13.95
N ASP A 103 8.18 1.90 -15.15
CA ASP A 103 9.15 2.17 -16.20
C ASP A 103 9.19 3.65 -16.60
N ASP A 104 8.01 4.30 -16.64
CA ASP A 104 7.93 5.73 -16.93
C ASP A 104 8.45 6.59 -15.77
N LEU A 105 8.20 6.17 -14.54
CA LEU A 105 8.68 6.88 -13.34
C LEU A 105 10.19 6.73 -13.15
N GLU A 106 10.78 5.57 -13.49
CA GLU A 106 12.25 5.37 -13.50
C GLU A 106 12.96 6.34 -14.47
N LYS A 107 12.37 6.52 -15.67
CA LYS A 107 12.89 7.52 -16.62
C LYS A 107 12.85 8.93 -16.03
N LEU A 108 11.72 9.26 -15.38
CA LEU A 108 11.54 10.58 -14.79
C LEU A 108 12.46 10.82 -13.58
N GLU A 109 12.73 9.80 -12.75
CA GLU A 109 13.78 9.87 -11.72
C GLU A 109 15.15 10.16 -12.31
N ALA A 110 15.50 9.45 -13.41
CA ALA A 110 16.76 9.66 -14.10
C ALA A 110 16.89 11.06 -14.72
N GLU A 111 15.79 11.61 -15.26
CA GLU A 111 15.75 12.95 -15.86
C GLU A 111 15.86 14.07 -14.80
N THR A 112 15.20 13.90 -13.66
CA THR A 112 15.09 14.97 -12.66
C THR A 112 16.14 14.86 -11.54
N GLY A 113 16.76 13.70 -11.36
CA GLY A 113 17.63 13.41 -10.23
C GLY A 113 16.90 13.30 -8.89
N LYS A 114 15.56 13.28 -8.91
CA LYS A 114 14.71 13.15 -7.73
C LYS A 114 14.26 11.70 -7.52
N ARG A 115 13.76 11.39 -6.33
CA ARG A 115 13.42 10.03 -5.92
C ARG A 115 11.95 9.88 -5.52
N ILE A 116 11.45 8.67 -5.71
CA ILE A 116 10.12 8.24 -5.26
C ILE A 116 10.30 7.22 -4.14
N HIS A 117 9.56 7.42 -3.05
CA HIS A 117 9.51 6.52 -1.90
C HIS A 117 8.08 6.07 -1.65
N SER A 118 7.87 4.77 -1.55
CA SER A 118 6.56 4.19 -1.23
C SER A 118 6.40 3.95 0.26
N ILE A 119 5.19 4.13 0.77
CA ILE A 119 4.83 3.73 2.14
C ILE A 119 4.61 2.21 2.18
N LEU A 120 5.66 1.45 2.50
CA LEU A 120 5.62 0.00 2.71
C LEU A 120 5.75 -0.31 4.22
N GLN A 121 4.82 0.18 4.97
CA GLN A 121 4.86 0.20 6.44
C GLN A 121 5.02 -1.18 7.10
N LEU A 122 4.55 -2.28 6.48
CA LEU A 122 4.71 -3.62 7.02
C LEU A 122 6.18 -4.05 7.10
N ARG A 123 7.04 -3.55 6.23
CA ARG A 123 8.49 -3.81 6.28
C ARG A 123 9.16 -3.24 7.55
N LEU A 124 8.51 -2.27 8.19
CA LEU A 124 8.98 -1.64 9.44
C LEU A 124 8.28 -2.21 10.69
N HIS A 125 7.34 -3.14 10.52
CA HIS A 125 6.65 -3.74 11.64
C HIS A 125 7.55 -4.76 12.35
N HIS A 126 7.70 -4.64 13.67
CA HIS A 126 8.62 -5.46 14.46
C HIS A 126 8.42 -6.98 14.28
N SER A 127 7.17 -7.46 14.28
CA SER A 127 6.88 -8.90 14.08
C SER A 127 7.28 -9.37 12.68
N ILE A 128 7.17 -8.51 11.66
CA ILE A 128 7.55 -8.84 10.29
C ILE A 128 9.07 -8.86 10.13
N ILE A 129 9.77 -7.93 10.78
CA ILE A 129 11.24 -7.92 10.83
C ILE A 129 11.73 -9.20 11.54
N ALA A 130 11.16 -9.55 12.69
CA ALA A 130 11.51 -10.75 13.43
C ALA A 130 11.23 -12.04 12.60
N LEU A 131 10.11 -12.08 11.88
CA LEU A 131 9.80 -13.17 10.97
C LEU A 131 10.85 -13.29 9.86
N LYS A 132 11.20 -12.17 9.21
CA LYS A 132 12.24 -12.16 8.19
C LYS A 132 13.58 -12.68 8.72
N GLU A 133 13.98 -12.23 9.90
CA GLU A 133 15.22 -12.71 10.55
C GLU A 133 15.16 -14.21 10.85
N LYS A 134 14.02 -14.74 11.37
CA LYS A 134 13.77 -16.16 11.61
C LYS A 134 13.95 -16.97 10.31
N ILE A 135 13.35 -16.52 9.20
CA ILE A 135 13.47 -17.17 7.90
C ILE A 135 14.91 -17.08 7.34
N ALA A 136 15.52 -15.90 7.43
CA ALA A 136 16.88 -15.67 6.95
C ALA A 136 17.94 -16.51 7.69
N ASN A 137 17.71 -16.82 8.96
CA ASN A 137 18.58 -17.65 9.79
C ASN A 137 18.21 -19.15 9.74
N GLY A 138 17.06 -19.50 9.13
CA GLY A 138 16.60 -20.87 8.96
C GLY A 138 17.29 -21.62 7.81
N PRO A 139 16.92 -22.91 7.60
CA PRO A 139 17.42 -23.70 6.47
C PRO A 139 17.06 -23.04 5.13
N LYS A 140 18.04 -22.90 4.23
CA LYS A 140 17.88 -22.17 2.96
C LYS A 140 17.04 -22.92 1.92
N ASP A 141 16.95 -24.23 2.05
CA ASP A 141 16.17 -25.15 1.21
C ASP A 141 14.74 -25.39 1.73
N LYS A 142 14.44 -24.88 2.92
CA LYS A 142 13.10 -25.03 3.50
C LYS A 142 12.09 -24.15 2.75
N ILE A 143 10.96 -24.77 2.40
CA ILE A 143 9.75 -24.09 1.89
C ILE A 143 8.73 -24.05 3.02
N TYR A 144 8.29 -22.87 3.40
CA TYR A 144 7.34 -22.64 4.48
C TYR A 144 5.91 -22.63 3.96
N ASP A 145 5.00 -23.30 4.65
CA ASP A 145 3.57 -23.23 4.37
C ASP A 145 2.94 -22.04 5.09
N VAL A 146 2.25 -21.19 4.32
CA VAL A 146 1.68 -19.93 4.80
C VAL A 146 0.21 -19.83 4.42
N ASP A 147 -0.65 -19.50 5.40
CA ASP A 147 -2.02 -19.06 5.14
C ASP A 147 -2.14 -17.58 5.46
N LEU A 148 -2.66 -16.82 4.49
CA LEU A 148 -2.93 -15.39 4.61
C LEU A 148 -4.43 -15.14 4.45
N GLY A 149 -5.10 -14.72 5.52
CA GLY A 149 -6.50 -14.31 5.52
C GLY A 149 -6.66 -12.84 5.90
N TYR A 150 -7.31 -12.04 5.06
CA TYR A 150 -7.68 -10.67 5.42
C TYR A 150 -9.13 -10.40 5.04
N PHE A 151 -9.97 -10.37 6.06
CA PHE A 151 -11.39 -10.08 5.97
C PHE A 151 -11.64 -8.74 6.65
N THR A 152 -12.13 -7.75 5.90
CA THR A 152 -12.39 -6.41 6.45
C THR A 152 -13.72 -5.89 5.93
N SER A 153 -14.75 -5.92 6.77
CA SER A 153 -16.08 -5.44 6.40
C SER A 153 -16.03 -3.98 5.93
N ARG A 154 -16.54 -3.75 4.73
CA ARG A 154 -16.73 -2.41 4.17
C ARG A 154 -18.21 -2.19 3.88
N GLY A 155 -18.68 -0.98 4.14
CA GLY A 155 -20.06 -0.61 3.82
C GLY A 155 -20.26 -0.31 2.33
N ALA A 156 -21.50 -0.07 1.92
CA ALA A 156 -21.87 0.28 0.55
C ALA A 156 -21.07 1.47 -0.03
N TRP A 157 -20.59 2.36 0.83
CA TRP A 157 -19.74 3.49 0.45
C TRP A 157 -18.46 3.07 -0.31
N TYR A 158 -17.93 1.86 -0.03
CA TYR A 158 -16.74 1.37 -0.70
C TYR A 158 -16.98 1.24 -2.20
N HIS A 159 -18.09 0.62 -2.59
CA HIS A 159 -18.46 0.41 -3.99
C HIS A 159 -18.91 1.71 -4.68
N ALA A 160 -19.48 2.66 -3.94
CA ALA A 160 -19.88 3.97 -4.46
C ALA A 160 -18.68 4.92 -4.65
N SER A 161 -17.59 4.69 -3.92
CA SER A 161 -16.36 5.51 -4.02
C SER A 161 -15.45 5.03 -5.14
N TRP A 162 -14.38 5.77 -5.41
CA TRP A 162 -13.34 5.37 -6.37
C TRP A 162 -12.76 3.97 -6.10
N LYS A 163 -12.86 3.47 -4.86
CA LYS A 163 -12.36 2.16 -4.44
C LYS A 163 -13.11 0.99 -5.09
N GLY A 164 -14.40 1.17 -5.41
CA GLY A 164 -15.22 0.16 -6.08
C GLY A 164 -14.99 0.04 -7.59
N PHE A 165 -14.15 0.90 -8.17
CA PHE A 165 -13.87 0.88 -9.61
C PHE A 165 -12.46 0.37 -9.87
N ASP A 166 -12.32 -0.78 -10.52
CA ASP A 166 -11.03 -1.42 -10.79
C ASP A 166 -10.03 -0.53 -11.52
N GLN A 167 -10.51 0.29 -12.47
CA GLN A 167 -9.66 1.25 -13.19
C GLN A 167 -9.06 2.33 -12.27
N LYS A 168 -9.70 2.59 -11.13
CA LYS A 168 -9.25 3.60 -10.16
C LYS A 168 -8.51 3.02 -8.97
N SER A 169 -8.94 1.86 -8.49
CA SER A 169 -8.39 1.22 -7.29
C SER A 169 -7.38 0.12 -7.57
N GLY A 170 -7.50 -0.53 -8.74
CA GLY A 170 -6.82 -1.76 -9.08
C GLY A 170 -7.51 -3.02 -8.54
N GLY A 171 -8.76 -2.90 -8.05
CA GLY A 171 -9.52 -4.01 -7.45
C GLY A 171 -9.07 -4.38 -6.04
N ILE A 172 -9.69 -5.42 -5.48
CA ILE A 172 -9.48 -5.85 -4.09
C ILE A 172 -8.01 -6.22 -3.83
N ALA A 173 -7.43 -7.06 -4.68
CA ALA A 173 -6.05 -7.52 -4.50
C ALA A 173 -5.05 -6.37 -4.46
N THR A 174 -5.22 -5.37 -5.32
CA THR A 174 -4.34 -4.19 -5.36
C THR A 174 -4.60 -3.26 -4.17
N ASN A 175 -5.86 -2.87 -3.97
CA ASN A 175 -6.19 -1.82 -3.00
C ASN A 175 -5.93 -2.23 -1.55
N ILE A 176 -6.26 -3.48 -1.18
CA ILE A 176 -6.09 -3.99 0.19
C ILE A 176 -5.01 -5.07 0.33
N GLY A 177 -4.63 -5.73 -0.77
CA GLY A 177 -3.70 -6.86 -0.73
C GLY A 177 -2.23 -6.51 -0.96
N VAL A 178 -1.93 -5.42 -1.67
CA VAL A 178 -0.56 -5.07 -2.08
C VAL A 178 0.45 -5.06 -0.92
N HIS A 179 0.06 -4.62 0.27
CA HIS A 179 0.89 -4.65 1.47
C HIS A 179 1.35 -6.07 1.84
N PHE A 180 0.44 -7.04 1.74
CA PHE A 180 0.73 -8.40 2.11
C PHE A 180 1.63 -9.07 1.08
N TYR A 181 1.40 -8.83 -0.20
CA TYR A 181 2.26 -9.37 -1.26
C TYR A 181 3.66 -8.79 -1.22
N ASP A 182 3.78 -7.49 -0.90
CA ASP A 182 5.07 -6.86 -0.64
C ASP A 182 5.77 -7.48 0.58
N MET A 183 5.06 -7.63 1.68
CA MET A 183 5.56 -8.26 2.90
C MET A 183 6.02 -9.71 2.65
N LEU A 184 5.24 -10.50 1.90
CA LEU A 184 5.60 -11.87 1.56
C LEU A 184 6.88 -11.93 0.73
N SER A 185 7.02 -11.05 -0.27
CA SER A 185 8.26 -10.94 -1.05
C SER A 185 9.45 -10.53 -0.19
N PHE A 186 9.23 -9.61 0.75
CA PHE A 186 10.26 -9.13 1.68
C PHE A 186 10.77 -10.23 2.64
N VAL A 187 9.88 -11.12 3.08
CA VAL A 187 10.19 -12.19 4.04
C VAL A 187 10.72 -13.43 3.34
N PHE A 188 10.05 -13.89 2.27
CA PHE A 188 10.27 -15.20 1.66
C PHE A 188 11.00 -15.16 0.31
N GLY A 189 11.43 -13.95 -0.13
CA GLY A 189 12.16 -13.75 -1.37
C GLY A 189 11.26 -13.61 -2.60
N PRO A 190 11.83 -13.72 -3.82
CA PRO A 190 11.12 -13.46 -5.06
C PRO A 190 9.98 -14.46 -5.31
N MET A 191 8.88 -13.97 -5.88
CA MET A 191 7.76 -14.78 -6.34
C MET A 191 8.17 -15.65 -7.55
N LYS A 192 7.71 -16.89 -7.57
CA LYS A 192 7.91 -17.86 -8.64
C LYS A 192 6.64 -18.16 -9.41
N GLU A 193 5.52 -18.27 -8.70
CA GLU A 193 4.22 -18.60 -9.30
C GLU A 193 3.10 -17.80 -8.65
N ASN A 194 2.08 -17.47 -9.45
CA ASN A 194 0.89 -16.73 -9.01
C ASN A 194 -0.34 -17.32 -9.70
N ILE A 195 -1.20 -17.97 -8.93
CA ILE A 195 -2.43 -18.62 -9.39
C ILE A 195 -3.63 -17.92 -8.75
N VAL A 196 -4.61 -17.56 -9.56
CA VAL A 196 -5.83 -16.89 -9.11
C VAL A 196 -6.97 -17.92 -9.03
N HIS A 197 -7.50 -18.13 -7.84
CA HIS A 197 -8.63 -19.03 -7.62
C HIS A 197 -9.98 -18.32 -7.71
N HIS A 198 -10.03 -17.06 -7.29
CA HIS A 198 -11.22 -16.22 -7.32
C HIS A 198 -10.83 -14.74 -7.47
N ARG A 199 -11.63 -14.02 -8.26
CA ARG A 199 -11.53 -12.57 -8.41
C ARG A 199 -12.93 -11.99 -8.62
N GLY A 200 -13.43 -11.33 -7.60
CA GLY A 200 -14.75 -10.68 -7.57
C GLY A 200 -14.66 -9.21 -7.12
N THR A 201 -15.82 -8.58 -7.04
CA THR A 201 -15.95 -7.17 -6.64
C THR A 201 -15.70 -6.94 -5.15
N ASP A 202 -15.85 -7.96 -4.32
CA ASP A 202 -15.76 -7.90 -2.87
C ASP A 202 -14.75 -8.89 -2.27
N ALA A 203 -14.21 -9.81 -3.08
CA ALA A 203 -13.24 -10.79 -2.62
C ALA A 203 -12.27 -11.21 -3.74
N ALA A 204 -11.10 -11.70 -3.32
CA ALA A 204 -10.14 -12.37 -4.17
C ALA A 204 -9.41 -13.45 -3.39
N ALA A 205 -9.02 -14.53 -4.06
CA ALA A 205 -8.27 -15.63 -3.45
C ALA A 205 -7.33 -16.28 -4.46
N GLY A 206 -6.28 -16.92 -3.97
CA GLY A 206 -5.34 -17.59 -4.84
C GLY A 206 -4.22 -18.28 -4.08
N TYR A 207 -3.20 -18.66 -4.85
CA TYR A 207 -2.01 -19.33 -4.39
C TYR A 207 -0.77 -18.64 -4.96
N LEU A 208 0.26 -18.48 -4.15
CA LEU A 208 1.53 -17.89 -4.54
C LEU A 208 2.68 -18.80 -4.13
N GLU A 209 3.66 -18.98 -5.01
CA GLU A 209 4.95 -19.54 -4.62
C GLU A 209 6.02 -18.46 -4.59
N PHE A 210 6.75 -18.41 -3.50
CA PHE A 210 7.95 -17.62 -3.31
C PHE A 210 9.20 -18.48 -3.27
N ALA A 211 10.37 -17.88 -3.20
CA ALA A 211 11.62 -18.63 -3.10
C ALA A 211 11.63 -19.58 -1.91
N GLN A 212 11.05 -19.18 -0.77
CA GLN A 212 11.02 -19.96 0.47
C GLN A 212 9.61 -20.16 1.06
N ALA A 213 8.52 -19.94 0.31
CA ALA A 213 7.17 -20.18 0.83
C ALA A 213 6.17 -20.61 -0.24
N ARG A 214 5.16 -21.37 0.19
CA ARG A 214 3.88 -21.59 -0.48
C ARG A 214 2.81 -20.86 0.30
N VAL A 215 2.06 -19.99 -0.37
CA VAL A 215 1.11 -19.10 0.29
C VAL A 215 -0.29 -19.29 -0.28
N ARG A 216 -1.20 -19.77 0.55
CA ARG A 216 -2.64 -19.78 0.26
C ARG A 216 -3.21 -18.48 0.80
N TRP A 217 -3.90 -17.70 -0.03
CA TRP A 217 -4.38 -16.40 0.40
C TRP A 217 -5.84 -16.17 0.05
N VAL A 218 -6.53 -15.40 0.91
CA VAL A 218 -7.89 -14.91 0.72
C VAL A 218 -8.03 -13.50 1.26
N LEU A 219 -8.65 -12.63 0.46
CA LEU A 219 -8.97 -11.25 0.83
C LEU A 219 -10.46 -11.02 0.62
N SER A 220 -11.13 -10.39 1.57
CA SER A 220 -12.54 -10.01 1.41
C SER A 220 -12.88 -8.70 2.11
N ILE A 221 -13.78 -7.93 1.49
CA ILE A 221 -14.43 -6.75 2.08
C ILE A 221 -15.89 -7.03 2.47
N ASN A 222 -16.38 -8.23 2.22
CA ASN A 222 -17.73 -8.64 2.56
C ASN A 222 -17.81 -9.08 4.02
N ARG A 223 -18.81 -8.54 4.74
CA ARG A 223 -19.02 -8.85 6.15
C ARG A 223 -19.37 -10.33 6.39
N ASP A 224 -20.11 -10.93 5.47
CA ASP A 224 -20.61 -12.30 5.61
C ASP A 224 -19.48 -13.34 5.45
N HIS A 225 -18.32 -12.93 4.95
CA HIS A 225 -17.13 -13.77 4.86
C HIS A 225 -16.27 -13.76 6.13
N LEU A 226 -16.61 -12.94 7.15
CA LEU A 226 -15.83 -12.93 8.39
C LEU A 226 -15.82 -14.33 9.02
N PRO A 227 -14.68 -14.83 9.49
CA PRO A 227 -14.59 -16.10 10.19
C PRO A 227 -15.52 -16.15 11.42
N ALA A 228 -16.13 -17.32 11.68
CA ALA A 228 -17.10 -17.46 12.76
C ALA A 228 -16.51 -17.19 14.16
N HIS A 229 -15.19 -17.37 14.32
CA HIS A 229 -14.46 -17.08 15.55
C HIS A 229 -14.08 -15.61 15.72
N THR A 230 -14.40 -14.74 14.74
CA THR A 230 -14.14 -13.30 14.87
C THR A 230 -14.94 -12.74 16.06
N PRO A 231 -14.30 -12.06 17.02
CA PRO A 231 -14.99 -11.53 18.20
C PRO A 231 -16.16 -10.62 17.84
N ALA A 232 -17.23 -10.70 18.64
CA ALA A 232 -18.42 -9.87 18.43
C ALA A 232 -18.05 -8.38 18.43
N GLY A 233 -18.57 -7.65 17.44
CA GLY A 233 -18.29 -6.22 17.25
C GLY A 233 -17.04 -5.91 16.42
N GLN A 234 -16.15 -6.86 16.17
CA GLN A 234 -15.05 -6.66 15.22
C GLN A 234 -15.54 -6.74 13.78
N THR A 235 -15.03 -5.85 12.96
CA THR A 235 -15.34 -5.75 11.52
C THR A 235 -14.16 -6.16 10.64
N THR A 236 -13.09 -6.59 11.27
CA THR A 236 -11.84 -7.00 10.58
C THR A 236 -11.24 -8.20 11.27
N HIS A 237 -10.90 -9.21 10.49
CA HIS A 237 -10.07 -10.34 10.89
C HIS A 237 -8.85 -10.38 9.97
N ARG A 238 -7.67 -10.41 10.56
CA ARG A 238 -6.40 -10.50 9.85
C ARG A 238 -5.60 -11.64 10.47
N SER A 239 -5.19 -12.58 9.65
CA SER A 239 -4.42 -13.73 10.10
C SER A 239 -3.33 -14.05 9.08
N ILE A 240 -2.14 -14.29 9.57
CA ILE A 240 -1.05 -14.92 8.82
C ILE A 240 -0.53 -16.06 9.70
N THR A 241 -0.61 -17.27 9.20
CA THR A 241 0.03 -18.41 9.85
C THR A 241 1.23 -18.87 9.04
N VAL A 242 2.30 -19.23 9.71
CA VAL A 242 3.51 -19.83 9.11
C VAL A 242 3.73 -21.17 9.79
N GLU A 243 3.69 -22.28 9.06
CA GLU A 243 3.76 -23.63 9.62
C GLU A 243 2.68 -23.89 10.71
N GLY A 244 1.50 -23.28 10.55
CA GLY A 244 0.41 -23.37 11.54
C GLY A 244 0.56 -22.46 12.77
N GLU A 245 1.67 -21.76 12.94
CA GLU A 245 1.85 -20.75 14.00
C GLU A 245 1.35 -19.38 13.53
N GLU A 246 0.42 -18.77 14.26
CA GLU A 246 -0.06 -17.43 13.95
C GLU A 246 0.99 -16.37 14.26
N ILE A 247 1.22 -15.48 13.28
CA ILE A 247 2.09 -14.32 13.43
C ILE A 247 1.22 -13.12 13.83
N GLU A 248 1.33 -12.72 15.09
CA GLU A 248 0.58 -11.55 15.59
C GLU A 248 1.17 -10.26 15.04
N PHE A 249 0.36 -9.55 14.25
CA PHE A 249 0.70 -8.24 13.70
C PHE A 249 -0.50 -7.29 13.59
N SER A 250 -1.56 -7.55 14.38
CA SER A 250 -2.76 -6.70 14.42
C SER A 250 -2.52 -5.39 15.15
N GLY A 251 -1.57 -5.37 16.09
CA GLY A 251 -1.11 -4.18 16.81
C GLY A 251 0.10 -3.51 16.12
N GLY A 252 0.62 -2.43 16.70
CA GLY A 252 1.87 -1.82 16.28
C GLY A 252 1.83 -0.94 15.01
N PHE A 253 0.63 -0.64 14.48
CA PHE A 253 0.49 0.18 13.27
C PHE A 253 0.49 1.70 13.50
N THR A 254 0.45 2.13 14.76
CA THR A 254 0.12 3.53 15.11
C THR A 254 1.17 4.50 14.57
N ASP A 255 2.45 4.14 14.60
CA ASP A 255 3.57 5.05 14.28
C ASP A 255 4.35 4.62 13.03
N LEU A 256 3.85 3.65 12.26
CA LEU A 256 4.56 3.13 11.09
C LEU A 256 4.68 4.15 9.95
N HIS A 257 3.77 5.14 9.86
CA HIS A 257 3.95 6.24 8.92
C HIS A 257 5.09 7.15 9.36
N THR A 258 5.17 7.51 10.64
CA THR A 258 6.27 8.30 11.18
C THR A 258 7.60 7.58 10.99
N ALA A 259 7.66 6.27 11.28
CA ALA A 259 8.83 5.45 11.00
C ALA A 259 9.20 5.41 9.51
N SER A 260 8.20 5.39 8.59
CA SER A 260 8.45 5.44 7.14
C SER A 260 9.05 6.77 6.72
N TYR A 261 8.52 7.89 7.23
CA TYR A 261 9.07 9.22 6.97
C TYR A 261 10.50 9.35 7.52
N GLN A 262 10.73 8.93 8.77
CA GLN A 262 12.07 8.95 9.35
C GLN A 262 13.05 8.12 8.53
N ASN A 263 12.67 6.91 8.10
CA ASN A 263 13.50 6.08 7.25
C ASN A 263 13.89 6.76 5.92
N VAL A 264 12.97 7.52 5.30
CA VAL A 264 13.26 8.31 4.10
C VAL A 264 14.25 9.43 4.41
N LEU A 265 14.04 10.17 5.49
CA LEU A 265 14.89 11.29 5.90
C LEU A 265 16.31 10.83 6.29
N ASP A 266 16.45 9.62 6.80
CA ASP A 266 17.74 8.99 7.13
C ASP A 266 18.47 8.43 5.88
N GLY A 267 17.97 8.72 4.68
CA GLY A 267 18.55 8.27 3.41
C GLY A 267 18.17 6.85 2.99
N GLY A 268 17.20 6.24 3.69
CA GLY A 268 16.59 4.96 3.30
C GLY A 268 15.37 5.16 2.39
N GLY A 269 14.29 4.48 2.71
CA GLY A 269 13.06 4.51 1.92
C GLY A 269 12.94 3.32 0.97
N TYR A 270 11.78 3.18 0.34
CA TYR A 270 11.48 2.06 -0.55
C TYR A 270 11.21 2.59 -1.94
N GLY A 271 12.21 2.49 -2.83
CA GLY A 271 12.19 2.97 -4.21
C GLY A 271 11.38 2.09 -5.17
N LEU A 272 11.43 2.47 -6.43
CA LEU A 272 10.69 1.82 -7.51
C LEU A 272 11.07 0.35 -7.69
N ASP A 273 12.34 0.01 -7.57
CA ASP A 273 12.89 -1.35 -7.64
C ASP A 273 12.33 -2.26 -6.55
N ILE A 274 12.18 -1.73 -5.34
CA ILE A 274 11.63 -2.45 -4.18
C ILE A 274 10.12 -2.71 -4.33
N VAL A 275 9.40 -1.77 -4.93
CA VAL A 275 7.93 -1.82 -5.09
C VAL A 275 7.52 -2.68 -6.28
N ARG A 276 8.30 -2.72 -7.35
CA ARG A 276 8.01 -3.42 -8.62
C ARG A 276 7.45 -4.84 -8.43
N PRO A 277 8.07 -5.73 -7.62
CA PRO A 277 7.57 -7.10 -7.46
C PRO A 277 6.11 -7.16 -6.96
N SER A 278 5.75 -6.32 -6.01
CA SER A 278 4.37 -6.32 -5.48
C SER A 278 3.35 -5.78 -6.48
N ILE A 279 3.74 -4.82 -7.32
CA ILE A 279 2.89 -4.32 -8.42
C ILE A 279 2.72 -5.38 -9.51
N GLU A 280 3.76 -6.13 -9.83
CA GLU A 280 3.67 -7.27 -10.76
C GLU A 280 2.74 -8.35 -10.25
N VAL A 281 2.81 -8.71 -8.95
CA VAL A 281 1.88 -9.66 -8.32
C VAL A 281 0.43 -9.21 -8.51
N VAL A 282 0.09 -7.98 -8.12
CA VAL A 282 -1.30 -7.50 -8.20
C VAL A 282 -1.76 -7.27 -9.63
N SER A 283 -0.88 -6.88 -10.54
CA SER A 283 -1.17 -6.77 -11.96
C SER A 283 -1.52 -8.14 -12.58
N HIS A 284 -0.75 -9.17 -12.23
CA HIS A 284 -1.05 -10.54 -12.65
C HIS A 284 -2.40 -11.02 -12.09
N ILE A 285 -2.66 -10.81 -10.79
CA ILE A 285 -3.95 -11.18 -10.18
C ILE A 285 -5.12 -10.54 -10.91
N ARG A 286 -4.98 -9.32 -11.41
CA ARG A 286 -6.05 -8.60 -12.14
C ARG A 286 -6.34 -9.17 -13.52
N THR A 287 -5.37 -9.76 -14.18
CA THR A 287 -5.45 -10.12 -15.63
C THR A 287 -5.39 -11.61 -15.90
N ALA A 288 -4.82 -12.41 -15.00
CA ALA A 288 -4.67 -13.85 -15.16
C ALA A 288 -6.03 -14.58 -15.26
N PRO A 289 -6.09 -15.74 -15.91
CA PRO A 289 -7.25 -16.61 -15.85
C PRO A 289 -7.52 -17.07 -14.39
N ILE A 290 -8.78 -17.39 -14.12
CA ILE A 290 -9.17 -17.97 -12.83
C ILE A 290 -9.02 -19.49 -12.93
N GLU A 291 -8.18 -20.09 -12.09
CA GLU A 291 -7.81 -21.52 -12.10
C GLU A 291 -8.07 -22.15 -10.73
N PRO A 292 -9.31 -22.36 -10.31
CA PRO A 292 -9.64 -22.78 -8.94
C PRO A 292 -9.16 -24.21 -8.61
N GLY A 293 -8.86 -25.04 -9.61
CA GLY A 293 -8.33 -26.39 -9.43
C GLY A 293 -6.82 -26.52 -9.42
N ARG A 294 -6.08 -25.40 -9.52
CA ARG A 294 -4.62 -25.40 -9.59
C ARG A 294 -4.01 -24.85 -8.30
N GLY A 295 -2.96 -25.53 -7.79
CA GLY A 295 -2.35 -25.16 -6.51
C GLY A 295 -3.24 -25.46 -5.31
N GLU A 296 -2.79 -25.04 -4.12
CA GLU A 296 -3.51 -25.25 -2.88
C GLU A 296 -4.47 -24.10 -2.57
N GLN A 297 -5.63 -24.44 -2.03
CA GLN A 297 -6.65 -23.44 -1.67
C GLN A 297 -6.52 -23.04 -0.19
N HIS A 298 -6.82 -21.75 0.10
CA HIS A 298 -6.90 -21.27 1.49
C HIS A 298 -8.06 -21.97 2.22
N PRO A 299 -7.90 -22.35 3.51
CA PRO A 299 -8.97 -23.04 4.29
C PRO A 299 -10.32 -22.33 4.28
N ASP A 300 -10.32 -21.01 4.29
CA ASP A 300 -11.55 -20.19 4.29
C ASP A 300 -12.10 -19.82 2.89
N ILE A 301 -11.53 -20.35 1.81
CA ILE A 301 -11.93 -19.98 0.46
C ILE A 301 -13.39 -20.31 0.15
N ALA A 302 -13.93 -21.38 0.76
CA ALA A 302 -15.31 -21.80 0.56
C ALA A 302 -16.33 -20.69 0.90
N LYS A 303 -16.04 -19.84 1.86
CA LYS A 303 -16.88 -18.68 2.23
C LYS A 303 -16.99 -17.66 1.10
N VAL A 304 -15.92 -17.51 0.35
CA VAL A 304 -15.82 -16.54 -0.76
C VAL A 304 -16.45 -17.09 -2.04
N LEU A 305 -16.39 -18.42 -2.24
CA LEU A 305 -16.95 -19.09 -3.41
C LEU A 305 -18.47 -19.34 -3.30
N ALA A 306 -19.02 -19.33 -2.08
CA ALA A 306 -20.44 -19.59 -1.83
C ALA A 306 -21.35 -18.38 -2.02
N GLY A 307 -20.82 -17.18 -2.19
CA GLY A 307 -21.55 -15.92 -2.47
C GLY A 307 -21.41 -15.52 -3.92
#